data_27f547d46c3a76aeae7d2bbcfb816338
#
_entry.id   27f547d46c3a76aeae7d2bbcfb816338
#
_cell.length_a   1.000
_cell.length_b   1.000
_cell.length_c   1.000
_cell.angle_alpha   90.00
_cell.angle_beta   90.00
_cell.angle_gamma   90.00
#
_symmetry.space_group_name_H-M   'P 1'
#
loop_
_entity.id
_entity.type
_entity.pdbx_description
1 polymer ?
#
loop_
_entity_poly.entity_id
_entity_poly.type
_entity_poly.pdbx_seq_one_letter_code
_entity_poly.pdbx_strand_id
1 'polypeptide(L)'
;MSFDLSKFLTEGLISSVNNGLIPSDLATVYAGNYLVKSLITQAQVTQVSDAITAYKAAQSAADKVQQQELNRTSAPENALN
;
A
#
# COMPACT_ATOMS: atom_id res chain seq x y z
N MET A 1 -17.93 -15.83 -21.50
CA MET A 1 -16.75 -15.50 -20.70
C MET A 1 -17.21 -15.29 -19.26
N SER A 2 -16.69 -16.03 -18.32
CA SER A 2 -17.11 -15.92 -16.95
C SER A 2 -16.31 -14.83 -16.24
N PHE A 3 -16.98 -14.10 -15.36
CA PHE A 3 -16.36 -13.05 -14.57
C PHE A 3 -15.56 -13.69 -13.43
N ASP A 4 -14.29 -13.28 -13.28
CA ASP A 4 -13.45 -13.77 -12.19
C ASP A 4 -13.48 -12.77 -11.05
N LEU A 5 -14.37 -13.03 -10.08
CA LEU A 5 -14.52 -12.14 -8.94
C LEU A 5 -13.26 -12.06 -8.09
N SER A 6 -12.57 -13.18 -7.90
CA SER A 6 -11.35 -13.19 -7.09
C SER A 6 -10.27 -12.31 -7.71
N LYS A 7 -10.11 -12.37 -9.01
CA LYS A 7 -9.16 -11.53 -9.73
C LYS A 7 -9.56 -10.06 -9.62
N PHE A 8 -10.84 -9.78 -9.79
CA PHE A 8 -11.34 -8.42 -9.70
C PHE A 8 -11.08 -7.82 -8.31
N LEU A 9 -11.37 -8.58 -7.26
CA LEU A 9 -11.15 -8.11 -5.89
C LEU A 9 -9.66 -7.90 -5.60
N THR A 10 -8.82 -8.81 -6.05
CA THR A 10 -7.38 -8.72 -5.85
C THR A 10 -6.80 -7.50 -6.56
N GLU A 11 -7.12 -7.34 -7.82
CA GLU A 11 -6.63 -6.21 -8.61
C GLU A 11 -7.19 -4.89 -8.07
N GLY A 12 -8.45 -4.90 -7.62
CA GLY A 12 -9.08 -3.72 -7.04
C GLY A 12 -8.39 -3.26 -5.77
N LEU A 13 -8.02 -4.21 -4.90
CA LEU A 13 -7.28 -3.86 -3.68
C LEU A 13 -5.90 -3.29 -4.02
N ILE A 14 -5.18 -3.94 -4.90
CA ILE A 14 -3.85 -3.50 -5.30
C ILE A 14 -3.90 -2.11 -5.91
N SER A 15 -4.84 -1.90 -6.82
CA SER A 15 -5.02 -0.60 -7.47
C SER A 15 -5.38 0.47 -6.45
N SER A 16 -6.27 0.16 -5.51
CA SER A 16 -6.70 1.12 -4.49
C SER A 16 -5.54 1.55 -3.60
N VAL A 17 -4.67 0.61 -3.24
CA VAL A 17 -3.48 0.94 -2.45
C VAL A 17 -2.53 1.82 -3.27
N ASN A 18 -2.26 1.41 -4.51
CA ASN A 18 -1.30 2.12 -5.36
C ASN A 18 -1.76 3.54 -5.68
N ASN A 19 -3.06 3.75 -5.74
CA ASN A 19 -3.62 5.07 -6.02
C ASN A 19 -3.91 5.87 -4.75
N GLY A 20 -3.58 5.32 -3.58
CA GLY A 20 -3.79 6.03 -2.32
C GLY A 20 -5.23 6.15 -1.91
N LEU A 21 -6.12 5.33 -2.48
CA LEU A 21 -7.54 5.39 -2.15
C LEU A 21 -7.87 4.77 -0.80
N ILE A 22 -7.09 3.76 -0.38
CA ILE A 22 -7.24 3.15 0.93
C ILE A 22 -5.86 2.97 1.56
N PRO A 23 -5.77 3.01 2.90
CA PRO A 23 -4.51 2.70 3.58
C PRO A 23 -4.09 1.26 3.34
N SER A 24 -2.80 1.02 3.28
CA SER A 24 -2.28 -0.33 3.05
C SER A 24 -2.71 -1.31 4.16
N ASP A 25 -2.78 -0.82 5.40
CA ASP A 25 -3.21 -1.67 6.51
C ASP A 25 -4.66 -2.12 6.33
N LEU A 26 -5.52 -1.22 5.84
CA LEU A 26 -6.92 -1.57 5.58
C LEU A 26 -7.03 -2.57 4.43
N ALA A 27 -6.19 -2.43 3.41
CA ALA A 27 -6.17 -3.39 2.30
C ALA A 27 -5.80 -4.78 2.79
N THR A 28 -4.88 -4.89 3.74
CA THR A 28 -4.52 -6.18 4.35
C THR A 28 -5.71 -6.80 5.06
N VAL A 29 -6.47 -5.99 5.80
CA VAL A 29 -7.67 -6.47 6.49
C VAL A 29 -8.71 -6.96 5.47
N TYR A 30 -8.93 -6.22 4.40
CA TYR A 30 -9.88 -6.63 3.37
C TYR A 30 -9.43 -7.93 2.69
N ALA A 31 -8.14 -8.06 2.38
CA ALA A 31 -7.64 -9.30 1.78
C ALA A 31 -7.87 -10.49 2.70
N GLY A 32 -7.62 -10.34 3.98
CA GLY A 32 -7.88 -11.38 4.96
C GLY A 32 -9.35 -11.75 5.04
N ASN A 33 -10.22 -10.74 5.03
CA ASN A 33 -11.67 -10.98 5.05
C ASN A 33 -12.11 -11.72 3.78
N TYR A 34 -11.58 -11.35 2.63
CA TYR A 34 -11.93 -12.01 1.38
C TYR A 34 -11.46 -13.47 1.39
N LEU A 35 -10.29 -13.72 1.96
CA LEU A 35 -9.79 -15.09 2.08
C LEU A 35 -10.69 -15.93 2.99
N VAL A 36 -11.07 -15.39 4.14
CA VAL A 36 -11.95 -16.09 5.09
C VAL A 36 -13.28 -16.43 4.43
N LYS A 37 -13.80 -15.54 3.58
CA LYS A 37 -15.05 -15.75 2.88
C LYS A 37 -14.86 -16.57 1.60
N SER A 38 -13.67 -17.05 1.34
CA SER A 38 -13.34 -17.82 0.14
C SER A 38 -13.57 -17.04 -1.16
N LEU A 39 -13.46 -15.72 -1.09
CA LEU A 39 -13.62 -14.87 -2.28
C LEU A 39 -12.33 -14.76 -3.08
N ILE A 40 -11.18 -14.89 -2.41
CA ILE A 40 -9.88 -14.91 -3.05
C ILE A 40 -9.05 -16.05 -2.47
N THR A 41 -7.96 -16.40 -3.14
CA THR A 41 -7.09 -17.49 -2.73
C THR A 41 -5.93 -16.96 -1.90
N GLN A 42 -5.22 -17.89 -1.22
CA GLN A 42 -4.02 -17.52 -0.49
C GLN A 42 -2.97 -16.91 -1.42
N ALA A 43 -2.83 -17.43 -2.64
CA ALA A 43 -1.91 -16.86 -3.62
C ALA A 43 -2.27 -15.41 -3.93
N GLN A 44 -3.55 -15.09 -3.99
CA GLN A 44 -4.00 -13.73 -4.25
C GLN A 44 -3.78 -12.83 -3.05
N VAL A 45 -3.93 -13.35 -1.83
CA VAL A 45 -3.56 -12.60 -0.64
C VAL A 45 -2.06 -12.25 -0.67
N THR A 46 -1.24 -13.20 -1.10
CA THR A 46 0.19 -12.96 -1.24
C THR A 46 0.48 -11.87 -2.28
N GLN A 47 -0.26 -11.86 -3.39
CA GLN A 47 -0.12 -10.80 -4.39
C GLN A 47 -0.43 -9.43 -3.80
N VAL A 48 -1.49 -9.33 -3.01
CA VAL A 48 -1.84 -8.07 -2.34
C VAL A 48 -0.74 -7.67 -1.36
N SER A 49 -0.27 -8.62 -0.58
CA SER A 49 0.79 -8.39 0.40
C SER A 49 2.08 -7.90 -0.28
N ASP A 50 2.45 -8.53 -1.39
CA ASP A 50 3.64 -8.13 -2.14
C ASP A 50 3.49 -6.73 -2.71
N ALA A 51 2.31 -6.40 -3.22
CA ALA A 51 2.02 -5.07 -3.75
C ALA A 51 2.09 -4.02 -2.65
N ILE A 52 1.58 -4.34 -1.46
CA ILE A 52 1.64 -3.44 -0.31
C ILE A 52 3.09 -3.22 0.11
N THR A 53 3.89 -4.28 0.15
CA THR A 53 5.30 -4.17 0.49
C THR A 53 6.03 -3.26 -0.49
N ALA A 54 5.78 -3.42 -1.79
CA ALA A 54 6.37 -2.58 -2.81
C ALA A 54 5.92 -1.13 -2.67
N TYR A 55 4.63 -0.92 -2.39
CA TYR A 55 4.09 0.42 -2.20
C TYR A 55 4.75 1.11 -1.00
N LYS A 56 4.85 0.41 0.13
CA LYS A 56 5.47 0.96 1.32
C LYS A 56 6.94 1.27 1.12
N ALA A 57 7.65 0.43 0.38
CA ALA A 57 9.06 0.67 0.06
C ALA A 57 9.21 1.94 -0.76
N ALA A 58 8.34 2.14 -1.76
CA ALA A 58 8.37 3.34 -2.58
C ALA A 58 8.02 4.58 -1.77
N GLN A 59 7.03 4.49 -0.88
CA GLN A 59 6.65 5.60 -0.01
C GLN A 59 7.77 5.94 0.96
N SER A 60 8.41 4.94 1.53
CA SER A 60 9.50 5.15 2.46
C SER A 60 10.65 5.88 1.80
N ALA A 61 10.99 5.51 0.57
CA ALA A 61 12.04 6.18 -0.18
C ALA A 61 11.67 7.63 -0.47
N ALA A 62 10.42 7.88 -0.87
CA ALA A 62 9.94 9.23 -1.13
C ALA A 62 9.95 10.07 0.14
N ASP A 63 9.53 9.49 1.26
CA ASP A 63 9.53 10.18 2.54
C ASP A 63 10.93 10.56 2.98
N LYS A 64 11.89 9.69 2.76
CA LYS A 64 13.28 9.98 3.11
C LYS A 64 13.82 11.16 2.31
N VAL A 65 13.50 11.20 1.03
CA VAL A 65 13.95 12.32 0.18
C VAL A 65 13.30 13.61 0.65
N GLN A 66 12.02 13.58 0.94
CA GLN A 66 11.31 14.76 1.41
C GLN A 66 11.85 15.23 2.76
N GLN A 67 12.14 14.29 3.65
CA GLN A 67 12.69 14.67 4.95
C GLN A 67 14.06 15.29 4.83
N GLN A 68 14.87 14.80 3.91
CA GLN A 68 16.19 15.39 3.70
C GLN A 68 16.06 16.82 3.21
N GLU A 69 15.12 17.09 2.31
CA GLU A 69 14.90 18.44 1.84
C GLU A 69 14.34 19.34 2.92
N LEU A 70 13.41 18.84 3.71
CA LEU A 70 12.84 19.60 4.82
C LEU A 70 13.92 19.92 5.85
N ASN A 71 14.77 18.95 6.17
CA ASN A 71 15.85 19.18 7.12
C ASN A 71 16.83 20.21 6.60
N ARG A 72 17.11 20.16 5.30
CA ARG A 72 18.03 21.13 4.70
C ARG A 72 17.44 22.53 4.75
N THR A 73 16.14 22.63 4.48
CA THR A 73 15.45 23.92 4.48
C THR A 73 15.26 24.46 5.87
N SER A 74 14.86 23.61 6.81
CA SER A 74 14.50 24.05 8.15
C SER A 74 15.63 23.92 9.16
N ALA A 75 16.77 23.34 8.78
CA ALA A 75 17.88 23.18 9.69
C ALA A 75 18.32 24.50 10.32
N PRO A 76 18.44 25.60 9.58
CA PRO A 76 18.78 26.89 10.20
C PRO A 76 17.77 27.31 11.25
N GLU A 77 16.49 27.08 10.96
CA GLU A 77 15.46 27.42 11.93
C GLU A 77 15.55 26.55 13.16
N ASN A 78 15.80 25.27 12.95
CA ASN A 78 15.97 24.35 14.07
C ASN A 78 17.19 24.68 14.86
N ALA A 79 18.23 25.16 14.22
CA ALA A 79 19.45 25.57 14.90
C ALA A 79 19.18 26.79 15.78
N LEU A 80 18.24 27.62 15.38
CA LEU A 80 17.83 28.76 16.20
C LEU A 80 17.01 28.34 17.41
N ASN A 81 16.35 27.21 17.29
CA ASN A 81 15.56 26.68 18.38
C ASN A 81 16.42 25.91 19.35
#